data_1be7a09671fab93ad9a7bf3e060a6d9f
#
_entry.id   1be7a09671fab93ad9a7bf3e060a6d9f
#
_cell.length_a   1.000
_cell.length_b   1.000
_cell.length_c   1.000
_cell.angle_alpha   90.00
_cell.angle_beta   90.00
_cell.angle_gamma   90.00
#
_symmetry.space_group_name_H-M   'P 1'
#
loop_
_entity.id
_entity.type
_entity.pdbx_description
1 polymer ?
#
loop_
_entity_poly.entity_id
_entity_poly.type
_entity_poly.pdbx_seq_one_letter_code
_entity_poly.pdbx_strand_id
1 'polypeptide(L)'
;PFLMGEEFIDGIPRFCLWLVDAPASEIRNIPEIYSRIENVREMRLNSSKIATQKLAQTPMIFGEVRQPNSKFYLAIPKVSSERRYYIPIGYLPNNVICGDKLFFISDASLYAFGILMSVMHMAWTRTVCGRLKSDYSYSNTIVYNNFPWPEAPTAKQKEAIEKCAQAGLDARAAHPGSTLADLYDPNTMPVDLLKAHQALDKAVDAAYGAPKFASEAERVKYLFALYQKLTAPLGLDAPAPKKKRTKKAE
;
A
#
# COMPACT_ATOMS: atom_id res chain seq x y z
N PRO A 1 11.86 -14.66 7.65
CA PRO A 1 11.62 -14.15 6.30
C PRO A 1 11.76 -12.63 6.23
N PHE A 2 12.22 -12.11 5.09
CA PHE A 2 12.35 -10.68 4.80
C PHE A 2 11.84 -10.44 3.39
N LEU A 3 10.80 -9.62 3.22
CA LEU A 3 10.18 -9.38 1.92
C LEU A 3 10.31 -7.91 1.51
N MET A 4 10.74 -7.71 0.29
CA MET A 4 10.60 -6.47 -0.46
C MET A 4 9.48 -6.61 -1.50
N GLY A 5 9.34 -5.67 -2.42
CA GLY A 5 8.24 -5.69 -3.39
C GLY A 5 8.23 -6.91 -4.30
N GLU A 6 9.39 -7.30 -4.80
CA GLU A 6 9.56 -8.45 -5.69
C GLU A 6 9.28 -9.76 -4.95
N GLU A 7 9.93 -9.98 -3.81
CA GLU A 7 9.72 -11.19 -3.02
C GLU A 7 8.25 -11.36 -2.60
N PHE A 8 7.57 -10.26 -2.28
CA PHE A 8 6.15 -10.28 -1.92
C PHE A 8 5.24 -10.63 -3.10
N ILE A 9 5.51 -10.07 -4.28
CA ILE A 9 4.66 -10.26 -5.47
C ILE A 9 4.94 -11.61 -6.13
N ASP A 10 6.23 -11.98 -6.26
CA ASP A 10 6.66 -13.18 -7.01
C ASP A 10 6.88 -14.40 -6.11
N GLY A 11 6.62 -14.27 -4.80
CA GLY A 11 6.74 -15.37 -3.84
C GLY A 11 8.17 -15.87 -3.64
N ILE A 12 9.18 -15.02 -3.86
CA ILE A 12 10.58 -15.40 -3.76
C ILE A 12 11.01 -15.50 -2.30
N PRO A 13 11.54 -16.64 -1.83
CA PRO A 13 12.00 -16.77 -0.46
C PRO A 13 13.26 -15.93 -0.22
N ARG A 14 13.22 -15.06 0.78
CA ARG A 14 14.36 -14.27 1.23
C ARG A 14 14.36 -14.18 2.75
N PHE A 15 15.53 -14.13 3.34
CA PHE A 15 15.73 -14.10 4.78
C PHE A 15 16.73 -13.02 5.18
N CYS A 16 16.61 -12.53 6.41
CA CYS A 16 17.62 -11.68 7.02
C CYS A 16 17.94 -12.18 8.43
N LEU A 17 19.07 -11.74 8.97
CA LEU A 17 19.35 -11.85 10.39
C LEU A 17 18.62 -10.73 11.12
N TRP A 18 17.65 -11.09 11.97
CA TRP A 18 16.92 -10.16 12.80
C TRP A 18 17.46 -10.21 14.23
N LEU A 19 18.29 -9.23 14.59
CA LEU A 19 19.09 -9.24 15.81
C LEU A 19 18.68 -8.11 16.78
N VAL A 20 17.47 -7.55 16.65
CA VAL A 20 17.02 -6.39 17.43
C VAL A 20 17.09 -6.65 18.92
N ASP A 21 16.64 -7.83 19.38
CA ASP A 21 16.61 -8.21 20.80
C ASP A 21 17.59 -9.34 21.12
N ALA A 22 18.52 -9.63 20.22
CA ALA A 22 19.45 -10.74 20.38
C ALA A 22 20.54 -10.37 21.41
N PRO A 23 20.79 -11.26 22.43
CA PRO A 23 21.82 -11.01 23.42
C PRO A 23 23.21 -10.93 22.78
N ALA A 24 23.99 -9.92 23.13
CA ALA A 24 25.35 -9.73 22.58
C ALA A 24 26.29 -10.91 22.89
N SER A 25 26.06 -11.63 23.99
CA SER A 25 26.79 -12.84 24.35
C SER A 25 26.56 -14.00 23.36
N GLU A 26 25.31 -14.18 22.92
CA GLU A 26 24.97 -15.20 21.93
C GLU A 26 25.56 -14.88 20.56
N ILE A 27 25.47 -13.63 20.13
CA ILE A 27 26.01 -13.16 18.86
C ILE A 27 27.52 -13.40 18.77
N ARG A 28 28.27 -13.09 19.84
CA ARG A 28 29.74 -13.26 19.88
C ARG A 28 30.17 -14.73 19.78
N ASN A 29 29.33 -15.65 20.20
CA ASN A 29 29.62 -17.09 20.17
C ASN A 29 29.36 -17.74 18.81
N ILE A 30 28.85 -16.99 17.84
CA ILE A 30 28.57 -17.47 16.46
C ILE A 30 29.43 -16.67 15.46
N PRO A 31 30.62 -17.21 15.09
CA PRO A 31 31.58 -16.47 14.27
C PRO A 31 31.01 -15.96 12.95
N GLU A 32 30.12 -16.72 12.31
CA GLU A 32 29.51 -16.37 11.03
C GLU A 32 28.59 -15.15 11.15
N ILE A 33 27.85 -15.05 12.26
CA ILE A 33 27.00 -13.86 12.54
C ILE A 33 27.90 -12.67 12.82
N TYR A 34 28.91 -12.85 13.67
CA TYR A 34 29.84 -11.78 14.03
C TYR A 34 30.56 -11.21 12.80
N SER A 35 31.07 -12.10 11.93
CA SER A 35 31.67 -11.68 10.66
C SER A 35 30.75 -10.86 9.77
N ARG A 36 29.48 -11.24 9.67
CA ARG A 36 28.48 -10.46 8.91
C ARG A 36 28.23 -9.08 9.52
N ILE A 37 28.20 -8.98 10.84
CA ILE A 37 28.04 -7.70 11.55
C ILE A 37 29.23 -6.77 11.28
N GLU A 38 30.46 -7.31 11.32
CA GLU A 38 31.65 -6.52 11.04
C GLU A 38 31.70 -6.06 9.57
N ASN A 39 31.30 -6.90 8.62
CA ASN A 39 31.17 -6.50 7.21
C ASN A 39 30.14 -5.36 7.02
N VAL A 40 29.02 -5.39 7.76
CA VAL A 40 28.04 -4.29 7.76
C VAL A 40 28.62 -3.03 8.38
N ARG A 41 29.39 -3.14 9.47
CA ARG A 41 30.08 -2.01 10.11
C ARG A 41 31.04 -1.34 9.13
N GLU A 42 31.89 -2.13 8.49
CA GLU A 42 32.87 -1.63 7.51
C GLU A 42 32.17 -0.95 6.32
N MET A 43 31.18 -1.59 5.75
CA MET A 43 30.40 -1.03 4.65
C MET A 43 29.77 0.32 5.03
N ARG A 44 29.24 0.44 6.26
CA ARG A 44 28.64 1.68 6.75
C ARG A 44 29.70 2.76 6.97
N LEU A 45 30.86 2.43 7.53
CA LEU A 45 31.98 3.38 7.74
C LEU A 45 32.49 3.94 6.40
N ASN A 46 32.55 3.09 5.36
CA ASN A 46 33.03 3.46 4.03
C ASN A 46 31.97 4.16 3.16
N SER A 47 30.77 4.41 3.69
CA SER A 47 29.72 5.11 2.96
C SER A 47 30.06 6.58 2.76
N SER A 48 29.72 7.15 1.60
CA SER A 48 29.79 8.59 1.35
C SER A 48 28.77 9.41 2.15
N LYS A 49 27.75 8.76 2.75
CA LYS A 49 26.68 9.42 3.48
C LYS A 49 26.95 9.42 4.98
N ILE A 50 27.10 10.58 5.58
CA ILE A 50 27.33 10.76 7.02
C ILE A 50 26.25 10.05 7.88
N ALA A 51 24.99 10.08 7.45
CA ALA A 51 23.91 9.39 8.14
C ALA A 51 24.13 7.87 8.19
N THR A 52 24.64 7.27 7.10
CA THR A 52 24.97 5.85 7.04
C THR A 52 26.20 5.53 7.90
N GLN A 53 27.23 6.41 7.91
CA GLN A 53 28.40 6.23 8.77
C GLN A 53 28.04 6.18 10.25
N LYS A 54 27.11 7.02 10.70
CA LYS A 54 26.59 7.00 12.09
C LYS A 54 25.96 5.65 12.48
N LEU A 55 25.33 4.95 11.54
CA LEU A 55 24.74 3.63 11.76
C LEU A 55 25.80 2.52 11.95
N ALA A 56 27.07 2.78 11.68
CA ALA A 56 28.15 1.84 11.98
C ALA A 56 28.33 1.59 13.50
N GLN A 57 27.76 2.43 14.34
CA GLN A 57 27.74 2.23 15.80
C GLN A 57 26.80 1.10 16.21
N THR A 58 25.80 0.79 15.39
CA THR A 58 24.79 -0.25 15.63
C THR A 58 24.70 -1.21 14.43
N PRO A 59 25.80 -1.91 14.08
CA PRO A 59 25.85 -2.67 12.81
C PRO A 59 24.98 -3.93 12.82
N MET A 60 24.57 -4.40 13.99
CA MET A 60 23.75 -5.59 14.17
C MET A 60 22.26 -5.39 13.85
N ILE A 61 21.80 -4.14 13.76
CA ILE A 61 20.39 -3.82 13.49
C ILE A 61 20.25 -3.03 12.20
N PHE A 62 19.04 -3.09 11.62
CA PHE A 62 18.70 -2.26 10.47
C PHE A 62 18.76 -0.78 10.84
N GLY A 63 19.00 0.10 9.85
CA GLY A 63 19.02 1.55 10.06
C GLY A 63 17.69 2.12 10.56
N GLU A 64 16.59 1.45 10.22
CA GLU A 64 15.26 1.70 10.73
C GLU A 64 14.59 0.39 11.13
N VAL A 65 14.09 0.33 12.35
CA VAL A 65 13.34 -0.81 12.88
C VAL A 65 11.90 -0.36 13.03
N ARG A 66 11.06 -0.74 12.06
CA ARG A 66 9.65 -0.33 11.99
C ARG A 66 8.69 -1.51 12.00
N GLN A 67 9.18 -2.71 12.34
CA GLN A 67 8.33 -3.90 12.36
C GLN A 67 7.16 -3.68 13.33
N PRO A 68 5.89 -3.90 12.90
CA PRO A 68 4.74 -3.69 13.77
C PRO A 68 4.65 -4.77 14.86
N ASN A 69 4.11 -4.39 16.02
CA ASN A 69 3.83 -5.32 17.12
C ASN A 69 2.49 -6.07 16.95
N SER A 70 1.68 -5.69 15.96
CA SER A 70 0.42 -6.36 15.64
C SER A 70 0.65 -7.77 15.11
N LYS A 71 -0.30 -8.68 15.37
CA LYS A 71 -0.19 -10.09 14.91
C LYS A 71 -0.05 -10.19 13.38
N PHE A 72 -0.72 -9.29 12.66
CA PHE A 72 -0.67 -9.17 11.20
C PHE A 72 -0.59 -7.71 10.81
N TYR A 73 -0.07 -7.46 9.63
CA TYR A 73 -0.09 -6.16 8.98
C TYR A 73 -0.42 -6.31 7.49
N LEU A 74 -1.00 -5.28 6.90
CA LEU A 74 -1.30 -5.24 5.48
C LEU A 74 -0.11 -4.67 4.69
N ALA A 75 0.42 -5.42 3.75
CA ALA A 75 1.55 -5.01 2.91
C ALA A 75 1.07 -4.47 1.56
N ILE A 76 1.63 -3.34 1.14
CA ILE A 76 1.34 -2.64 -0.11
C ILE A 76 2.65 -2.46 -0.87
N PRO A 77 2.82 -3.02 -2.07
CA PRO A 77 4.04 -2.84 -2.85
C PRO A 77 4.16 -1.40 -3.36
N LYS A 78 5.37 -0.83 -3.24
CA LYS A 78 5.67 0.52 -3.73
C LYS A 78 5.67 0.61 -5.25
N VAL A 79 5.91 -0.51 -5.94
CA VAL A 79 5.88 -0.58 -7.40
C VAL A 79 4.97 -1.72 -7.82
N SER A 80 4.12 -1.48 -8.79
CA SER A 80 3.26 -2.50 -9.40
C SER A 80 3.08 -2.23 -10.88
N SER A 81 3.04 -3.30 -11.70
CA SER A 81 2.86 -3.18 -13.15
C SER A 81 1.60 -2.42 -13.51
N GLU A 82 1.70 -1.53 -14.49
CA GLU A 82 0.57 -0.77 -15.04
C GLU A 82 -0.50 -1.66 -15.66
N ARG A 83 -0.11 -2.89 -16.08
CA ARG A 83 -1.02 -3.86 -16.70
C ARG A 83 -2.01 -4.46 -15.72
N ARG A 84 -1.72 -4.45 -14.40
CA ARG A 84 -2.58 -5.06 -13.38
C ARG A 84 -3.87 -4.26 -13.19
N TYR A 85 -5.00 -4.97 -13.11
CA TYR A 85 -6.28 -4.35 -12.79
C TYR A 85 -6.33 -3.83 -11.37
N TYR A 86 -5.62 -4.51 -10.43
CA TYR A 86 -5.51 -4.16 -9.01
C TYR A 86 -4.06 -4.28 -8.57
N ILE A 87 -3.62 -3.42 -7.65
CA ILE A 87 -2.33 -3.58 -6.98
C ILE A 87 -2.45 -4.77 -6.02
N PRO A 88 -1.55 -5.78 -6.10
CA PRO A 88 -1.58 -6.92 -5.19
C PRO A 88 -1.21 -6.47 -3.78
N ILE A 89 -2.22 -6.34 -2.91
CA ILE A 89 -2.07 -6.01 -1.49
C ILE A 89 -2.39 -7.29 -0.70
N GLY A 90 -1.71 -7.54 0.42
CA GLY A 90 -1.97 -8.75 1.20
C GLY A 90 -1.52 -8.66 2.65
N TYR A 91 -2.10 -9.49 3.49
CA TYR A 91 -1.70 -9.61 4.88
C TYR A 91 -0.44 -10.44 5.03
N LEU A 92 0.44 -9.99 5.91
CA LEU A 92 1.64 -10.70 6.34
C LEU A 92 1.64 -10.81 7.88
N PRO A 93 2.11 -11.94 8.43
CA PRO A 93 2.29 -12.08 9.87
C PRO A 93 3.51 -11.27 10.34
N ASN A 94 3.53 -10.88 11.62
CA ASN A 94 4.58 -10.03 12.19
C ASN A 94 5.98 -10.67 12.23
N ASN A 95 6.09 -11.98 12.06
CA ASN A 95 7.38 -12.66 11.93
C ASN A 95 8.01 -12.56 10.52
N VAL A 96 7.32 -11.94 9.57
CA VAL A 96 7.87 -11.55 8.27
C VAL A 96 8.31 -10.10 8.33
N ILE A 97 9.59 -9.84 8.08
CA ILE A 97 10.15 -8.50 8.14
C ILE A 97 9.84 -7.76 6.83
N CYS A 98 9.22 -6.59 6.97
CA CYS A 98 8.84 -5.74 5.83
C CYS A 98 10.03 -4.85 5.41
N GLY A 99 10.49 -5.02 4.18
CA GLY A 99 11.57 -4.21 3.59
C GLY A 99 11.07 -2.87 3.02
N ASP A 100 12.02 -2.04 2.61
CA ASP A 100 11.75 -0.64 2.17
C ASP A 100 10.97 -0.53 0.84
N LYS A 101 10.77 -1.61 0.10
CA LYS A 101 9.96 -1.63 -1.13
C LYS A 101 8.49 -1.99 -0.89
N LEU A 102 8.11 -2.12 0.38
CA LEU A 102 6.73 -2.27 0.81
C LEU A 102 6.36 -1.10 1.74
N PHE A 103 5.10 -0.69 1.70
CA PHE A 103 4.45 0.00 2.81
C PHE A 103 3.68 -1.04 3.62
N PHE A 104 3.43 -0.72 4.89
CA PHE A 104 2.55 -1.55 5.70
C PHE A 104 1.56 -0.71 6.51
N ILE A 105 0.42 -1.31 6.83
CA ILE A 105 -0.60 -0.76 7.71
C ILE A 105 -0.80 -1.76 8.83
N SER A 106 -0.45 -1.37 10.07
CA SER A 106 -0.69 -2.18 11.27
C SER A 106 -2.19 -2.30 11.53
N ASP A 107 -2.62 -3.48 11.99
CA ASP A 107 -4.00 -3.74 12.43
C ASP A 107 -5.08 -3.36 11.39
N ALA A 108 -4.73 -3.41 10.10
CA ALA A 108 -5.68 -3.10 9.04
C ALA A 108 -6.86 -4.07 9.05
N SER A 109 -8.08 -3.52 9.12
CA SER A 109 -9.31 -4.31 9.05
C SER A 109 -9.56 -4.86 7.64
N LEU A 110 -10.42 -5.88 7.53
CA LEU A 110 -10.92 -6.37 6.23
C LEU A 110 -11.64 -5.27 5.44
N TYR A 111 -12.31 -4.34 6.13
CA TYR A 111 -12.90 -3.16 5.51
C TYR A 111 -11.84 -2.30 4.81
N ALA A 112 -10.76 -1.97 5.51
CA ALA A 112 -9.66 -1.18 4.91
C ALA A 112 -9.00 -1.92 3.75
N PHE A 113 -8.73 -3.21 3.91
CA PHE A 113 -8.23 -4.05 2.83
C PHE A 113 -9.17 -4.04 1.62
N GLY A 114 -10.48 -4.21 1.83
CA GLY A 114 -11.47 -4.22 0.75
C GLY A 114 -11.50 -2.90 -0.02
N ILE A 115 -11.49 -1.77 0.67
CA ILE A 115 -11.42 -0.45 0.01
C ILE A 115 -10.13 -0.33 -0.84
N LEU A 116 -8.98 -0.66 -0.28
CA LEU A 116 -7.68 -0.53 -0.97
C LEU A 116 -7.53 -1.50 -2.15
N MET A 117 -8.23 -2.63 -2.14
CA MET A 117 -8.25 -3.62 -3.22
C MET A 117 -9.33 -3.38 -4.27
N SER A 118 -10.06 -2.27 -4.20
CA SER A 118 -11.16 -1.95 -5.12
C SER A 118 -10.74 -1.13 -6.33
N VAL A 119 -11.59 -1.17 -7.37
CA VAL A 119 -11.46 -0.30 -8.55
C VAL A 119 -11.56 1.19 -8.19
N MET A 120 -12.23 1.55 -7.09
CA MET A 120 -12.31 2.93 -6.60
C MET A 120 -10.92 3.44 -6.21
N HIS A 121 -10.19 2.66 -5.40
CA HIS A 121 -8.81 2.99 -5.02
C HIS A 121 -7.85 2.94 -6.24
N MET A 122 -8.09 2.02 -7.17
CA MET A 122 -7.30 1.96 -8.41
C MET A 122 -7.53 3.18 -9.30
N ALA A 123 -8.77 3.68 -9.44
CA ALA A 123 -9.07 4.90 -10.18
C ALA A 123 -8.30 6.11 -9.61
N TRP A 124 -8.29 6.24 -8.28
CA TRP A 124 -7.47 7.25 -7.60
C TRP A 124 -5.98 7.05 -7.86
N THR A 125 -5.48 5.82 -7.62
CA THR A 125 -4.06 5.50 -7.79
C THR A 125 -3.58 5.78 -9.21
N ARG A 126 -4.31 5.33 -10.24
CA ARG A 126 -3.95 5.57 -11.65
C ARG A 126 -3.82 7.05 -11.98
N THR A 127 -4.63 7.88 -11.33
CA THR A 127 -4.68 9.31 -11.60
C THR A 127 -3.60 10.11 -10.87
N VAL A 128 -3.31 9.77 -9.60
CA VAL A 128 -2.45 10.62 -8.75
C VAL A 128 -1.07 10.05 -8.48
N CYS A 129 -0.85 8.73 -8.67
CA CYS A 129 0.43 8.13 -8.36
C CYS A 129 1.53 8.56 -9.35
N GLY A 130 2.78 8.55 -8.87
CA GLY A 130 3.95 8.65 -9.75
C GLY A 130 4.12 7.43 -10.62
N ARG A 131 5.08 7.49 -11.54
CA ARG A 131 5.47 6.38 -12.40
C ARG A 131 6.94 6.07 -12.26
N LEU A 132 7.28 4.78 -12.30
CA LEU A 132 8.64 4.29 -12.48
C LEU A 132 8.68 3.60 -13.84
N LYS A 133 9.23 4.29 -14.85
CA LYS A 133 8.96 3.98 -16.27
C LYS A 133 7.45 4.03 -16.52
N SER A 134 6.82 2.92 -16.91
CA SER A 134 5.36 2.81 -17.08
C SER A 134 4.62 2.36 -15.81
N ASP A 135 5.31 1.66 -14.89
CA ASP A 135 4.72 1.06 -13.71
C ASP A 135 4.23 2.08 -12.66
N TYR A 136 3.22 1.72 -11.89
CA TYR A 136 2.73 2.53 -10.78
C TYR A 136 3.79 2.64 -9.70
N SER A 137 4.18 3.88 -9.34
CA SER A 137 5.00 4.18 -8.17
C SER A 137 4.11 4.68 -7.05
N TYR A 138 3.60 3.74 -6.24
CA TYR A 138 2.69 4.03 -5.14
C TYR A 138 3.39 4.84 -4.05
N SER A 139 2.77 5.92 -3.61
CA SER A 139 3.27 6.79 -2.56
C SER A 139 2.27 6.86 -1.41
N ASN A 140 2.73 6.66 -0.18
CA ASN A 140 1.89 6.84 1.00
C ASN A 140 1.44 8.29 1.15
N THR A 141 2.30 9.26 0.87
CA THR A 141 2.00 10.70 1.03
C THR A 141 1.05 11.24 -0.03
N ILE A 142 1.11 10.73 -1.27
CA ILE A 142 0.29 11.23 -2.37
C ILE A 142 -0.94 10.36 -2.57
N VAL A 143 -0.78 9.03 -2.58
CA VAL A 143 -1.88 8.11 -2.88
C VAL A 143 -2.69 7.81 -1.63
N TYR A 144 -2.06 7.20 -0.60
CA TYR A 144 -2.77 6.69 0.57
C TYR A 144 -3.33 7.81 1.46
N ASN A 145 -2.49 8.78 1.85
CA ASN A 145 -2.88 9.83 2.80
C ASN A 145 -3.90 10.81 2.23
N ASN A 146 -3.97 10.94 0.90
CA ASN A 146 -4.91 11.82 0.23
C ASN A 146 -6.13 11.09 -0.35
N PHE A 147 -6.19 9.77 -0.21
CA PHE A 147 -7.33 9.01 -0.71
C PHE A 147 -8.58 9.37 0.08
N PRO A 148 -9.63 9.86 -0.58
CA PRO A 148 -10.87 10.23 0.10
C PRO A 148 -11.70 8.96 0.39
N TRP A 149 -11.66 8.51 1.63
CA TRP A 149 -12.44 7.37 2.12
C TRP A 149 -13.93 7.66 2.13
N PRO A 150 -14.82 6.64 2.12
CA PRO A 150 -16.26 6.85 2.30
C PRO A 150 -16.54 7.60 3.61
N GLU A 151 -17.30 8.73 3.56
CA GLU A 151 -17.46 9.62 4.71
C GLU A 151 -18.27 8.97 5.86
N ALA A 152 -19.34 8.26 5.54
CA ALA A 152 -20.24 7.69 6.56
C ALA A 152 -20.88 6.36 6.08
N PRO A 153 -20.10 5.32 5.83
CA PRO A 153 -20.64 4.04 5.42
C PRO A 153 -21.45 3.41 6.58
N THR A 154 -22.64 2.92 6.28
CA THR A 154 -23.47 2.20 7.25
C THR A 154 -22.81 0.89 7.69
N ALA A 155 -23.21 0.34 8.84
CA ALA A 155 -22.72 -0.95 9.30
C ALA A 155 -22.91 -2.07 8.25
N LYS A 156 -24.08 -2.08 7.58
CA LYS A 156 -24.39 -3.03 6.51
C LYS A 156 -23.46 -2.90 5.30
N GLN A 157 -23.07 -1.67 4.94
CA GLN A 157 -22.10 -1.45 3.83
C GLN A 157 -20.70 -1.92 4.22
N LYS A 158 -20.28 -1.64 5.45
CA LYS A 158 -18.98 -2.15 5.96
C LYS A 158 -18.94 -3.67 5.94
N GLU A 159 -19.96 -4.32 6.50
CA GLU A 159 -20.07 -5.79 6.50
C GLU A 159 -20.08 -6.38 5.08
N ALA A 160 -20.78 -5.75 4.13
CA ALA A 160 -20.78 -6.18 2.75
C ALA A 160 -19.39 -6.11 2.10
N ILE A 161 -18.63 -5.03 2.37
CA ILE A 161 -17.24 -4.89 1.90
C ILE A 161 -16.35 -5.95 2.55
N GLU A 162 -16.44 -6.16 3.86
CA GLU A 162 -15.65 -7.16 4.58
C GLU A 162 -15.92 -8.58 4.06
N LYS A 163 -17.18 -8.92 3.83
CA LYS A 163 -17.55 -10.21 3.23
C LYS A 163 -16.97 -10.40 1.84
N CYS A 164 -17.03 -9.39 0.97
CA CYS A 164 -16.46 -9.46 -0.37
C CYS A 164 -14.92 -9.48 -0.33
N ALA A 165 -14.30 -8.75 0.60
CA ALA A 165 -12.87 -8.76 0.84
C ALA A 165 -12.38 -10.15 1.28
N GLN A 166 -13.10 -10.80 2.20
CA GLN A 166 -12.82 -12.18 2.60
C GLN A 166 -12.95 -13.14 1.42
N ALA A 167 -14.01 -13.03 0.62
CA ALA A 167 -14.19 -13.86 -0.57
C ALA A 167 -13.03 -13.71 -1.58
N GLY A 168 -12.44 -12.51 -1.69
CA GLY A 168 -11.23 -12.28 -2.47
C GLY A 168 -10.00 -13.02 -1.90
N LEU A 169 -9.82 -13.03 -0.59
CA LEU A 169 -8.76 -13.80 0.07
C LEU A 169 -8.97 -15.30 -0.09
N ASP A 170 -10.19 -15.77 0.06
CA ASP A 170 -10.55 -17.19 -0.12
C ASP A 170 -10.31 -17.65 -1.58
N ALA A 171 -10.65 -16.81 -2.55
CA ALA A 171 -10.36 -17.06 -3.96
C ALA A 171 -8.86 -17.18 -4.24
N ARG A 172 -8.01 -16.31 -3.62
CA ARG A 172 -6.55 -16.46 -3.70
C ARG A 172 -6.08 -17.80 -3.10
N ALA A 173 -6.61 -18.17 -1.95
CA ALA A 173 -6.26 -19.40 -1.24
C ALA A 173 -6.67 -20.68 -2.04
N ALA A 174 -7.67 -20.57 -2.90
CA ALA A 174 -8.10 -21.68 -3.78
C ALA A 174 -7.10 -22.02 -4.89
N HIS A 175 -6.08 -21.19 -5.12
CA HIS A 175 -5.02 -21.38 -6.10
C HIS A 175 -3.64 -21.58 -5.43
N PRO A 176 -3.43 -22.69 -4.70
CA PRO A 176 -2.17 -22.96 -4.02
C PRO A 176 -1.03 -23.07 -5.04
N GLY A 177 0.10 -22.43 -4.73
CA GLY A 177 1.27 -22.41 -5.61
C GLY A 177 1.31 -21.27 -6.62
N SER A 178 0.20 -20.54 -6.82
CA SER A 178 0.21 -19.31 -7.61
C SER A 178 0.75 -18.14 -6.77
N THR A 179 1.62 -17.35 -7.38
CA THR A 179 2.14 -16.11 -6.78
C THR A 179 1.12 -14.97 -6.93
N LEU A 180 1.33 -13.87 -6.22
CA LEU A 180 0.52 -12.66 -6.47
C LEU A 180 0.76 -12.11 -7.89
N ALA A 181 1.95 -12.33 -8.46
CA ALA A 181 2.21 -11.99 -9.86
C ALA A 181 1.26 -12.74 -10.79
N ASP A 182 1.13 -14.06 -10.61
CA ASP A 182 0.26 -14.91 -11.44
C ASP A 182 -1.22 -14.56 -11.26
N LEU A 183 -1.65 -14.41 -10.00
CA LEU A 183 -3.04 -14.13 -9.63
C LEU A 183 -3.53 -12.76 -10.13
N TYR A 184 -2.63 -11.80 -10.32
CA TYR A 184 -2.97 -10.43 -10.73
C TYR A 184 -2.45 -10.02 -12.11
N ASP A 185 -1.86 -10.92 -12.88
CA ASP A 185 -1.61 -10.65 -14.29
C ASP A 185 -2.94 -10.73 -15.07
N PRO A 186 -3.25 -9.76 -15.93
CA PRO A 186 -4.51 -9.73 -16.69
C PRO A 186 -4.77 -10.97 -17.54
N ASN A 187 -3.70 -11.68 -17.96
CA ASN A 187 -3.81 -12.84 -18.83
C ASN A 187 -4.04 -14.16 -18.05
N THR A 188 -3.63 -14.19 -16.77
CA THR A 188 -3.65 -15.42 -15.95
C THR A 188 -4.55 -15.33 -14.73
N MET A 189 -5.12 -14.15 -14.45
CA MET A 189 -6.02 -13.93 -13.31
C MET A 189 -7.18 -14.93 -13.32
N PRO A 190 -7.34 -15.74 -12.26
CA PRO A 190 -8.43 -16.71 -12.18
C PRO A 190 -9.81 -16.05 -12.22
N VAL A 191 -10.77 -16.73 -12.88
CA VAL A 191 -12.13 -16.20 -13.08
C VAL A 191 -12.88 -16.02 -11.75
N ASP A 192 -12.68 -16.91 -10.79
CA ASP A 192 -13.26 -16.80 -9.43
C ASP A 192 -12.71 -15.59 -8.67
N LEU A 193 -11.40 -15.34 -8.74
CA LEU A 193 -10.77 -14.17 -8.16
C LEU A 193 -11.28 -12.87 -8.82
N LEU A 194 -11.38 -12.84 -10.15
CA LEU A 194 -11.94 -11.70 -10.88
C LEU A 194 -13.39 -11.42 -10.46
N LYS A 195 -14.22 -12.45 -10.33
CA LYS A 195 -15.62 -12.31 -9.86
C LYS A 195 -15.69 -11.79 -8.44
N ALA A 196 -14.81 -12.26 -7.55
CA ALA A 196 -14.72 -11.75 -6.16
C ALA A 196 -14.37 -10.26 -6.13
N HIS A 197 -13.41 -9.82 -6.93
CA HIS A 197 -13.09 -8.40 -7.09
C HIS A 197 -14.24 -7.58 -7.65
N GLN A 198 -14.94 -8.06 -8.67
CA GLN A 198 -16.11 -7.37 -9.21
C GLN A 198 -17.26 -7.23 -8.20
N ALA A 199 -17.43 -8.22 -7.30
CA ALA A 199 -18.40 -8.12 -6.20
C ALA A 199 -17.93 -7.08 -5.17
N LEU A 200 -16.65 -7.07 -4.83
CA LEU A 200 -16.04 -6.09 -3.94
C LEU A 200 -16.19 -4.67 -4.50
N ASP A 201 -15.91 -4.46 -5.78
CA ASP A 201 -16.03 -3.16 -6.45
C ASP A 201 -17.44 -2.58 -6.31
N LYS A 202 -18.47 -3.42 -6.52
CA LYS A 202 -19.89 -3.01 -6.34
C LYS A 202 -20.19 -2.65 -4.89
N ALA A 203 -19.68 -3.40 -3.92
CA ALA A 203 -19.88 -3.13 -2.50
C ALA A 203 -19.19 -1.82 -2.08
N VAL A 204 -17.99 -1.57 -2.59
CA VAL A 204 -17.26 -0.33 -2.34
C VAL A 204 -17.95 0.86 -3.01
N ASP A 205 -18.33 0.77 -4.28
CA ASP A 205 -19.07 1.83 -4.98
C ASP A 205 -20.34 2.23 -4.19
N ALA A 206 -21.08 1.26 -3.67
CA ALA A 206 -22.28 1.50 -2.86
C ALA A 206 -21.97 2.24 -1.54
N ALA A 207 -20.79 2.05 -0.95
CA ALA A 207 -20.40 2.73 0.29
C ALA A 207 -20.10 4.22 0.10
N TYR A 208 -19.81 4.66 -1.12
CA TYR A 208 -19.67 6.08 -1.44
C TYR A 208 -21.01 6.80 -1.63
N GLY A 209 -22.13 6.10 -1.45
CA GLY A 209 -23.48 6.69 -1.51
C GLY A 209 -23.92 7.13 -2.90
N ALA A 210 -23.13 6.86 -3.92
CA ALA A 210 -23.47 7.18 -5.30
C ALA A 210 -24.25 6.02 -5.95
N PRO A 211 -25.19 6.32 -6.85
CA PRO A 211 -25.66 5.33 -7.80
C PRO A 211 -24.49 4.84 -8.64
N LYS A 212 -24.62 3.74 -9.31
CA LYS A 212 -23.57 3.09 -10.12
C LYS A 212 -22.67 4.07 -10.88
N PHE A 213 -21.36 3.94 -10.69
CA PHE A 213 -20.40 4.61 -11.57
C PHE A 213 -20.32 3.84 -12.89
N ALA A 214 -20.58 4.52 -14.00
CA ALA A 214 -20.56 3.91 -15.32
C ALA A 214 -19.12 3.74 -15.87
N SER A 215 -18.16 4.51 -15.33
CA SER A 215 -16.77 4.51 -15.81
C SER A 215 -15.77 4.87 -14.71
N GLU A 216 -14.49 4.60 -14.98
CA GLU A 216 -13.38 5.05 -14.12
C GLU A 216 -13.33 6.59 -14.05
N ALA A 217 -13.60 7.29 -15.15
CA ALA A 217 -13.63 8.76 -15.18
C ALA A 217 -14.67 9.35 -14.23
N GLU A 218 -15.82 8.71 -14.08
CA GLU A 218 -16.84 9.12 -13.10
C GLU A 218 -16.37 8.94 -11.66
N ARG A 219 -15.69 7.81 -11.35
CA ARG A 219 -15.08 7.59 -10.02
C ARG A 219 -14.03 8.66 -9.72
N VAL A 220 -13.15 8.95 -10.69
CA VAL A 220 -12.14 10.00 -10.56
C VAL A 220 -12.77 11.35 -10.28
N LYS A 221 -13.78 11.75 -11.07
CA LYS A 221 -14.52 13.01 -10.87
C LYS A 221 -15.14 13.09 -9.48
N TYR A 222 -15.76 12.01 -9.02
CA TYR A 222 -16.38 11.93 -7.70
C TYR A 222 -15.34 12.04 -6.58
N LEU A 223 -14.24 11.28 -6.69
CA LEU A 223 -13.17 11.30 -5.69
C LEU A 223 -12.51 12.68 -5.58
N PHE A 224 -12.28 13.38 -6.69
CA PHE A 224 -11.75 14.75 -6.62
C PHE A 224 -12.73 15.73 -6.00
N ALA A 225 -14.02 15.60 -6.28
CA ALA A 225 -15.02 16.45 -5.62
C ALA A 225 -15.06 16.20 -4.10
N LEU A 226 -14.98 14.93 -3.68
CA LEU A 226 -14.91 14.57 -2.27
C LEU A 226 -13.59 15.05 -1.63
N TYR A 227 -12.46 14.89 -2.30
CA TYR A 227 -11.16 15.40 -1.85
C TYR A 227 -11.19 16.91 -1.64
N GLN A 228 -11.73 17.68 -2.60
CA GLN A 228 -11.88 19.12 -2.49
C GLN A 228 -12.73 19.52 -1.29
N LYS A 229 -13.84 18.81 -1.04
CA LYS A 229 -14.69 19.02 0.13
C LYS A 229 -13.94 18.79 1.44
N LEU A 230 -13.16 17.69 1.52
CA LEU A 230 -12.41 17.32 2.72
C LEU A 230 -11.21 18.26 2.99
N THR A 231 -10.64 18.85 1.95
CA THR A 231 -9.49 19.76 2.04
C THR A 231 -9.86 21.24 2.02
N ALA A 232 -11.14 21.56 1.85
CA ALA A 232 -11.60 22.95 1.91
C ALA A 232 -11.26 23.56 3.27
N PRO A 233 -10.69 24.79 3.33
CA PRO A 233 -10.37 25.45 4.59
C PRO A 233 -11.65 25.59 5.44
N LEU A 234 -11.61 25.11 6.67
CA LEU A 234 -12.69 25.28 7.63
C LEU A 234 -12.84 26.78 7.93
N GLY A 235 -13.88 27.42 7.38
CA GLY A 235 -14.33 28.76 7.76
C GLY A 235 -13.54 29.95 7.18
N LEU A 236 -12.79 29.78 6.13
CA LEU A 236 -12.27 30.91 5.34
C LEU A 236 -13.12 31.00 4.06
N ASP A 237 -13.93 32.03 3.96
CA ASP A 237 -14.72 32.34 2.76
C ASP A 237 -13.79 32.32 1.52
N ALA A 238 -14.14 31.53 0.54
CA ALA A 238 -13.47 31.58 -0.74
C ALA A 238 -13.56 33.03 -1.27
N PRO A 239 -12.47 33.66 -1.70
CA PRO A 239 -12.54 35.02 -2.21
C PRO A 239 -13.59 35.09 -3.34
N ALA A 240 -14.58 35.95 -3.17
CA ALA A 240 -15.65 36.13 -4.14
C ALA A 240 -15.09 36.32 -5.54
N PRO A 241 -15.66 35.70 -6.59
CA PRO A 241 -15.16 35.84 -7.95
C PRO A 241 -15.14 37.31 -8.33
N LYS A 242 -13.96 37.83 -8.68
CA LYS A 242 -13.78 39.22 -9.12
C LYS A 242 -14.71 39.47 -10.30
N LYS A 243 -15.73 40.35 -10.10
CA LYS A 243 -16.59 40.84 -11.19
C LYS A 243 -15.72 41.40 -12.30
N LYS A 244 -15.82 40.83 -13.50
CA LYS A 244 -15.19 41.44 -14.71
C LYS A 244 -15.69 42.86 -14.87
N ARG A 245 -14.78 43.84 -14.78
CA ARG A 245 -15.08 45.22 -15.14
C ARG A 245 -15.46 45.24 -16.61
N THR A 246 -16.72 45.47 -16.90
CA THR A 246 -17.18 45.82 -18.25
C THR A 246 -16.52 47.16 -18.61
N LYS A 247 -15.65 47.18 -19.63
CA LYS A 247 -15.18 48.42 -20.25
C LYS A 247 -16.40 49.11 -20.86
N LYS A 248 -16.75 50.31 -20.38
CA LYS A 248 -17.63 51.23 -21.11
C LYS A 248 -16.88 51.60 -22.39
N ALA A 249 -17.51 51.34 -23.53
CA ALA A 249 -17.12 51.94 -24.79
C ALA A 249 -17.53 53.43 -24.78
N GLU A 250 -16.57 54.30 -25.04
CA GLU A 250 -16.78 55.63 -25.58
C GLU A 250 -16.70 55.55 -27.09
#